data_794430959bc31f5d7e922ac2d7deeb4f
#
_entry.id   794430959bc31f5d7e922ac2d7deeb4f
#
_cell.length_a   1.000
_cell.length_b   1.000
_cell.length_c   1.000
_cell.angle_alpha   90.00
_cell.angle_beta   90.00
_cell.angle_gamma   90.00
#
_symmetry.space_group_name_H-M   'P 1'
#
loop_
_entity.id
_entity.type
_entity.pdbx_description
1 polymer ?
#
loop_
_entity_poly.entity_id
_entity_poly.type
_entity_poly.pdbx_seq_one_letter_code
_entity_poly.pdbx_strand_id
1 'polypeptide(L)'
;MRKVKQNGSVTEQDYQPVLNVALKLLEIPEGYELNSVFGRKQNESDVWVFRYEKLNGENNGLNGEHYSFTVDNESHEILGVTWMDQRFASGQQLPSEKLTKELAQTFLNRTQPGLFDRLENHWIRPHDELITANGKKVIVTGMKYKCYLPEEDTWAWVIVGPEEKIITFEQRIKWEGGRLTEKWLHDIWLDMGNKIN
;
A
#
# COMPACT_ATOMS: atom_id res chain seq x y z
N MET A 1 -0.26 -12.15 22.38
CA MET A 1 -0.04 -10.85 21.73
C MET A 1 1.44 -10.74 21.34
N ARG A 2 1.78 -10.75 20.06
CA ARG A 2 3.16 -10.48 19.62
C ARG A 2 3.49 -9.02 19.92
N LYS A 3 4.71 -8.74 20.37
CA LYS A 3 5.18 -7.36 20.53
C LYS A 3 5.34 -6.76 19.14
N VAL A 4 4.60 -5.66 18.84
CA VAL A 4 4.76 -4.89 17.61
C VAL A 4 6.19 -4.35 17.56
N LYS A 5 6.88 -4.58 16.43
CA LYS A 5 8.23 -4.02 16.21
C LYS A 5 8.10 -2.52 15.96
N GLN A 6 8.82 -1.73 16.73
CA GLN A 6 8.82 -0.27 16.63
C GLN A 6 10.23 0.23 16.31
N ASN A 7 10.30 1.38 15.66
CA ASN A 7 11.57 2.01 15.33
C ASN A 7 11.98 2.97 16.45
N GLY A 8 13.11 2.70 17.13
CA GLY A 8 13.67 3.59 18.14
C GLY A 8 12.74 3.82 19.36
N SER A 9 12.54 5.08 19.72
CA SER A 9 11.74 5.52 20.88
C SER A 9 10.24 5.64 20.60
N VAL A 10 9.73 5.18 19.45
CA VAL A 10 8.32 5.24 19.07
C VAL A 10 7.48 4.45 20.08
N THR A 11 6.43 5.08 20.60
CA THR A 11 5.45 4.46 21.48
C THR A 11 4.10 4.32 20.78
N GLU A 12 3.22 3.47 21.33
CA GLU A 12 1.87 3.30 20.79
C GLU A 12 1.09 4.62 20.79
N GLN A 13 1.32 5.49 21.76
CA GLN A 13 0.67 6.79 21.86
C GLN A 13 0.99 7.72 20.67
N ASP A 14 2.15 7.56 20.05
CA ASP A 14 2.60 8.40 18.96
C ASP A 14 1.84 8.13 17.65
N TYR A 15 1.49 6.87 17.37
CA TYR A 15 0.85 6.47 16.11
C TYR A 15 -0.62 6.05 16.25
N GLN A 16 -1.11 5.75 17.47
CA GLN A 16 -2.47 5.25 17.68
C GLN A 16 -3.57 6.18 17.15
N PRO A 17 -3.48 7.52 17.31
CA PRO A 17 -4.48 8.42 16.74
C PRO A 17 -4.60 8.29 15.21
N VAL A 18 -3.44 8.22 14.53
CA VAL A 18 -3.35 8.07 13.06
C VAL A 18 -3.89 6.70 12.62
N LEU A 19 -3.48 5.64 13.32
CA LEU A 19 -3.95 4.28 13.07
C LEU A 19 -5.47 4.18 13.20
N ASN A 20 -6.06 4.78 14.23
CA ASN A 20 -7.51 4.75 14.45
C ASN A 20 -8.30 5.41 13.31
N VAL A 21 -7.75 6.46 12.68
CA VAL A 21 -8.37 7.09 11.51
C VAL A 21 -8.28 6.15 10.30
N ALA A 22 -7.10 5.58 10.03
CA ALA A 22 -6.89 4.66 8.92
C ALA A 22 -7.80 3.43 9.00
N LEU A 23 -7.97 2.83 10.18
CA LEU A 23 -8.82 1.65 10.39
C LEU A 23 -10.33 1.90 10.23
N LYS A 24 -10.78 3.15 10.17
CA LYS A 24 -12.16 3.48 9.76
C LYS A 24 -12.37 3.41 8.25
N LEU A 25 -11.29 3.54 7.50
CA LEU A 25 -11.30 3.62 6.04
C LEU A 25 -10.78 2.34 5.37
N LEU A 26 -9.89 1.62 6.04
CA LEU A 26 -9.25 0.39 5.53
C LEU A 26 -9.75 -0.84 6.29
N GLU A 27 -10.01 -1.89 5.55
CA GLU A 27 -10.34 -3.19 6.11
C GLU A 27 -9.09 -4.06 6.13
N ILE A 28 -8.63 -4.42 7.33
CA ILE A 28 -7.51 -5.35 7.47
C ILE A 28 -7.99 -6.76 7.07
N PRO A 29 -7.28 -7.45 6.18
CA PRO A 29 -7.69 -8.80 5.78
C PRO A 29 -7.73 -9.76 6.96
N GLU A 30 -8.69 -10.68 6.93
CA GLU A 30 -8.80 -11.72 7.95
C GLU A 30 -7.50 -12.54 8.05
N GLY A 31 -7.09 -12.85 9.26
CA GLY A 31 -5.88 -13.60 9.53
C GLY A 31 -4.59 -12.77 9.55
N TYR A 32 -4.69 -11.45 9.43
CA TYR A 32 -3.54 -10.53 9.57
C TYR A 32 -3.57 -9.78 10.89
N GLU A 33 -2.40 -9.58 11.51
CA GLU A 33 -2.22 -8.77 12.71
C GLU A 33 -1.12 -7.73 12.52
N LEU A 34 -1.19 -6.62 13.26
CA LEU A 34 -0.16 -5.59 13.25
C LEU A 34 1.17 -6.18 13.73
N ASN A 35 2.17 -6.18 12.85
CA ASN A 35 3.49 -6.72 13.12
C ASN A 35 4.50 -5.62 13.44
N SER A 36 4.49 -4.53 12.66
CA SER A 36 5.48 -3.45 12.83
C SER A 36 4.92 -2.08 12.44
N VAL A 37 5.46 -1.05 13.11
CA VAL A 37 5.17 0.36 12.87
C VAL A 37 6.48 1.12 12.75
N PHE A 38 6.60 1.97 11.71
CA PHE A 38 7.79 2.77 11.45
C PHE A 38 7.40 4.23 11.20
N GLY A 39 8.06 5.17 11.91
CA GLY A 39 8.08 6.58 11.51
C GLY A 39 9.08 6.77 10.36
N ARG A 40 8.67 7.44 9.28
CA ARG A 40 9.47 7.68 8.08
C ARG A 40 9.17 9.07 7.52
N LYS A 41 9.96 9.48 6.51
CA LYS A 41 9.64 10.62 5.66
C LYS A 41 9.23 10.16 4.27
N GLN A 42 8.21 10.82 3.72
CA GLN A 42 7.77 10.64 2.34
C GLN A 42 7.49 12.01 1.74
N ASN A 43 8.16 12.38 0.65
CA ASN A 43 8.11 13.73 0.08
C ASN A 43 8.31 14.83 1.14
N GLU A 44 9.24 14.63 2.08
CA GLU A 44 9.56 15.51 3.21
C GLU A 44 8.54 15.54 4.37
N SER A 45 7.32 15.01 4.17
CA SER A 45 6.33 14.86 5.24
C SER A 45 6.67 13.69 6.16
N ASP A 46 6.36 13.82 7.44
CA ASP A 46 6.43 12.71 8.38
C ASP A 46 5.25 11.77 8.16
N VAL A 47 5.55 10.48 8.03
CA VAL A 47 4.55 9.44 7.78
C VAL A 47 4.71 8.26 8.72
N TRP A 48 3.62 7.59 9.00
CA TRP A 48 3.61 6.29 9.64
C TRP A 48 3.46 5.18 8.61
N VAL A 49 4.30 4.15 8.70
CA VAL A 49 4.21 2.92 7.91
C VAL A 49 3.75 1.81 8.83
N PHE A 50 2.59 1.26 8.55
CA PHE A 50 2.01 0.13 9.28
C PHE A 50 2.14 -1.13 8.44
N ARG A 51 2.63 -2.21 9.04
CA ARG A 51 2.76 -3.51 8.39
C ARG A 51 2.05 -4.58 9.21
N TYR A 52 1.10 -5.22 8.59
CA TYR A 52 0.38 -6.38 9.08
C TYR A 52 0.92 -7.63 8.39
N GLU A 53 1.07 -8.69 9.16
CA GLU A 53 1.53 -9.99 8.67
C GLU A 53 0.60 -11.09 9.15
N LYS A 54 0.67 -12.28 8.54
CA LYS A 54 -0.24 -13.40 8.87
C LYS A 54 -0.03 -13.88 10.30
N LEU A 55 -1.14 -14.10 11.01
CA LEU A 55 -1.18 -14.62 12.39
C LEU A 55 -0.49 -15.98 12.53
N ASN A 56 -0.65 -16.86 11.52
CA ASN A 56 -0.04 -18.18 11.51
C ASN A 56 1.47 -18.16 11.26
N GLY A 57 2.03 -17.00 10.89
CA GLY A 57 3.46 -16.81 10.64
C GLY A 57 3.94 -17.30 9.28
N GLU A 58 3.05 -17.85 8.45
CA GLU A 58 3.42 -18.34 7.12
C GLU A 58 3.75 -17.18 6.17
N ASN A 59 4.86 -17.31 5.45
CA ASN A 59 5.35 -16.36 4.46
C ASN A 59 5.55 -14.93 4.99
N ASN A 60 5.69 -14.73 6.28
CA ASN A 60 5.96 -13.43 6.90
C ASN A 60 7.39 -12.95 6.63
N GLY A 61 7.65 -11.70 6.94
CA GLY A 61 8.96 -11.07 6.77
C GLY A 61 9.13 -10.38 5.42
N LEU A 62 10.37 -9.91 5.16
CA LEU A 62 10.68 -9.15 3.95
C LEU A 62 10.52 -10.01 2.69
N ASN A 63 9.93 -9.40 1.67
CA ASN A 63 9.51 -10.00 0.40
C ASN A 63 8.42 -11.08 0.54
N GLY A 64 7.85 -11.24 1.72
CA GLY A 64 6.78 -12.20 1.98
C GLY A 64 5.39 -11.59 1.82
N GLU A 65 4.41 -12.26 2.42
CA GLU A 65 3.02 -11.84 2.40
C GLU A 65 2.75 -10.80 3.49
N HIS A 66 2.10 -9.70 3.13
CA HIS A 66 1.78 -8.64 4.07
C HIS A 66 0.63 -7.75 3.57
N TYR A 67 -0.02 -7.08 4.50
CA TYR A 67 -0.87 -5.93 4.24
C TYR A 67 -0.24 -4.71 4.92
N SER A 68 0.09 -3.70 4.13
CA SER A 68 0.78 -2.51 4.65
C SER A 68 0.16 -1.24 4.13
N PHE A 69 0.26 -0.17 4.91
CA PHE A 69 -0.19 1.15 4.47
C PHE A 69 0.66 2.26 5.08
N THR A 70 0.69 3.39 4.37
CA THR A 70 1.35 4.63 4.80
C THR A 70 0.31 5.71 5.03
N VAL A 71 0.46 6.46 6.12
CA VAL A 71 -0.44 7.54 6.51
C VAL A 71 0.39 8.77 6.87
N ASP A 72 0.01 9.91 6.35
CA ASP A 72 0.59 11.20 6.72
C ASP A 72 0.29 11.50 8.19
N ASN A 73 1.32 11.92 8.94
CA ASN A 73 1.21 12.11 10.38
C ASN A 73 0.37 13.34 10.76
N GLU A 74 0.33 14.36 9.91
CA GLU A 74 -0.36 15.61 10.20
C GLU A 74 -1.81 15.59 9.68
N SER A 75 -1.97 15.26 8.40
CA SER A 75 -3.30 15.25 7.76
C SER A 75 -4.10 13.98 8.04
N HIS A 76 -3.46 12.90 8.50
CA HIS A 76 -3.98 11.55 8.64
C HIS A 76 -4.49 10.94 7.32
N GLU A 77 -4.02 11.46 6.19
CA GLU A 77 -4.38 11.01 4.86
C GLU A 77 -3.63 9.70 4.52
N ILE A 78 -4.34 8.74 3.94
CA ILE A 78 -3.73 7.49 3.48
C ILE A 78 -2.97 7.77 2.19
N LEU A 79 -1.64 7.67 2.21
CA LEU A 79 -0.78 7.89 1.05
C LEU A 79 -0.58 6.64 0.22
N GLY A 80 -0.78 5.48 0.80
CA GLY A 80 -0.70 4.23 0.07
C GLY A 80 -1.13 3.03 0.89
N VAL A 81 -1.53 1.99 0.20
CA VAL A 81 -1.91 0.67 0.73
C VAL A 81 -1.33 -0.38 -0.20
N THR A 82 -0.85 -1.51 0.33
CA THR A 82 -0.53 -2.69 -0.47
C THR A 82 -0.90 -3.97 0.26
N TRP A 83 -1.47 -4.91 -0.46
CA TRP A 83 -1.78 -6.27 0.02
C TRP A 83 -1.08 -7.29 -0.87
N MET A 84 0.08 -7.73 -0.43
CA MET A 84 0.86 -8.77 -1.09
C MET A 84 0.50 -10.13 -0.49
N ASP A 85 -0.20 -10.96 -1.27
CA ASP A 85 -0.65 -12.28 -0.86
C ASP A 85 -0.65 -13.22 -2.07
N GLN A 86 -0.22 -14.48 -1.91
CA GLN A 86 -0.21 -15.50 -2.96
C GLN A 86 -1.60 -15.81 -3.53
N ARG A 87 -2.69 -15.43 -2.84
CA ARG A 87 -4.05 -15.52 -3.37
C ARG A 87 -4.24 -14.76 -4.67
N PHE A 88 -3.42 -13.75 -4.91
CA PHE A 88 -3.42 -12.93 -6.12
C PHE A 88 -2.36 -13.37 -7.14
N ALA A 89 -1.88 -14.62 -7.03
CA ALA A 89 -0.90 -15.16 -7.96
C ALA A 89 -1.39 -15.07 -9.42
N SER A 90 -0.45 -14.78 -10.32
CA SER A 90 -0.72 -14.66 -11.76
C SER A 90 -1.41 -15.88 -12.35
N GLY A 91 -2.12 -15.67 -13.46
CA GLY A 91 -2.90 -16.75 -14.13
C GLY A 91 -4.37 -16.81 -13.74
N GLN A 92 -4.81 -15.99 -12.79
CA GLN A 92 -6.21 -15.83 -12.45
C GLN A 92 -6.91 -14.80 -13.37
N GLN A 93 -8.24 -14.82 -13.39
CA GLN A 93 -9.02 -13.84 -14.13
C GLN A 93 -8.89 -12.46 -13.47
N LEU A 94 -8.44 -11.49 -14.23
CA LEU A 94 -8.39 -10.09 -13.83
C LEU A 94 -9.68 -9.34 -14.21
N PRO A 95 -10.04 -8.28 -13.49
CA PRO A 95 -11.15 -7.41 -13.87
C PRO A 95 -10.90 -6.74 -15.23
N SER A 96 -11.97 -6.46 -15.97
CA SER A 96 -11.87 -5.62 -17.18
C SER A 96 -11.42 -4.20 -16.83
N GLU A 97 -10.95 -3.44 -17.83
CA GLU A 97 -10.58 -2.02 -17.63
C GLU A 97 -11.74 -1.20 -17.05
N LYS A 98 -12.96 -1.42 -17.56
CA LYS A 98 -14.16 -0.76 -17.06
C LYS A 98 -14.41 -1.06 -15.58
N LEU A 99 -14.42 -2.34 -15.23
CA LEU A 99 -14.63 -2.76 -13.84
C LEU A 99 -13.50 -2.28 -12.93
N THR A 100 -12.25 -2.31 -13.40
CA THR A 100 -11.10 -1.77 -12.67
C THR A 100 -11.30 -0.30 -12.31
N LYS A 101 -11.76 0.52 -13.26
CA LYS A 101 -12.07 1.94 -13.04
C LYS A 101 -13.20 2.12 -12.01
N GLU A 102 -14.27 1.36 -12.12
CA GLU A 102 -15.42 1.43 -11.20
C GLU A 102 -15.02 1.05 -9.76
N LEU A 103 -14.21 0.00 -9.60
CA LEU A 103 -13.70 -0.43 -8.29
C LEU A 103 -12.69 0.58 -7.71
N ALA A 104 -11.82 1.14 -8.55
CA ALA A 104 -10.91 2.21 -8.15
C ALA A 104 -11.67 3.46 -7.68
N GLN A 105 -12.71 3.86 -8.40
CA GLN A 105 -13.58 4.98 -8.02
C GLN A 105 -14.25 4.73 -6.68
N THR A 106 -14.82 3.56 -6.48
CA THR A 106 -15.48 3.17 -5.23
C THR A 106 -14.52 3.22 -4.05
N PHE A 107 -13.32 2.68 -4.23
CA PHE A 107 -12.27 2.70 -3.22
C PHE A 107 -11.82 4.14 -2.90
N LEU A 108 -11.55 4.96 -3.91
CA LEU A 108 -11.09 6.34 -3.73
C LEU A 108 -12.17 7.21 -3.10
N ASN A 109 -13.44 7.08 -3.49
CA ASN A 109 -14.54 7.83 -2.88
C ASN A 109 -14.70 7.53 -1.39
N ARG A 110 -14.38 6.32 -0.95
CA ARG A 110 -14.39 5.93 0.46
C ARG A 110 -13.17 6.44 1.22
N THR A 111 -11.97 6.30 0.63
CA THR A 111 -10.71 6.53 1.34
C THR A 111 -10.14 7.92 1.14
N GLN A 112 -10.45 8.56 0.00
CA GLN A 112 -9.92 9.86 -0.46
C GLN A 112 -11.03 10.66 -1.14
N PRO A 113 -12.07 11.11 -0.44
CA PRO A 113 -13.19 11.82 -1.04
C PRO A 113 -12.75 13.00 -1.93
N GLY A 114 -13.24 13.04 -3.15
CA GLY A 114 -12.92 14.08 -4.14
C GLY A 114 -11.65 13.84 -4.97
N LEU A 115 -10.78 12.90 -4.58
CA LEU A 115 -9.56 12.64 -5.34
C LEU A 115 -9.87 12.10 -6.75
N PHE A 116 -10.82 11.16 -6.87
CA PHE A 116 -11.13 10.53 -8.15
C PHE A 116 -11.53 11.54 -9.24
N ASP A 117 -12.28 12.58 -8.89
CA ASP A 117 -12.76 13.59 -9.84
C ASP A 117 -11.66 14.55 -10.32
N ARG A 118 -10.53 14.62 -9.60
CA ARG A 118 -9.36 15.43 -9.93
C ARG A 118 -8.33 14.66 -10.75
N LEU A 119 -8.45 13.33 -10.83
CA LEU A 119 -7.50 12.47 -11.51
C LEU A 119 -7.76 12.35 -13.01
N GLU A 120 -6.71 12.55 -13.79
CA GLU A 120 -6.71 12.24 -15.23
C GLU A 120 -6.18 10.82 -15.46
N ASN A 121 -7.03 9.95 -16.03
CA ASN A 121 -6.61 8.58 -16.34
C ASN A 121 -5.55 8.56 -17.44
N HIS A 122 -4.41 7.94 -17.17
CA HIS A 122 -3.35 7.78 -18.13
C HIS A 122 -3.46 6.44 -18.89
N TRP A 123 -3.63 5.33 -18.18
CA TRP A 123 -3.88 4.01 -18.77
C TRP A 123 -4.38 3.01 -17.71
N ILE A 124 -4.95 1.88 -18.19
CA ILE A 124 -5.33 0.73 -17.38
C ILE A 124 -4.68 -0.50 -18.02
N ARG A 125 -3.78 -1.20 -17.29
CA ARG A 125 -3.03 -2.35 -17.80
C ARG A 125 -2.70 -3.32 -16.68
N PRO A 126 -2.43 -4.61 -17.00
CA PRO A 126 -1.87 -5.55 -16.03
C PRO A 126 -0.55 -5.04 -15.44
N HIS A 127 -0.33 -5.33 -14.16
CA HIS A 127 0.86 -4.97 -13.41
C HIS A 127 1.23 -6.11 -12.48
N ASP A 128 2.51 -6.47 -12.49
CA ASP A 128 3.07 -7.57 -11.73
C ASP A 128 3.92 -7.05 -10.57
N GLU A 129 3.81 -7.71 -9.43
CA GLU A 129 4.69 -7.56 -8.27
C GLU A 129 5.22 -8.95 -7.87
N LEU A 130 6.39 -8.99 -7.26
CA LEU A 130 7.04 -10.23 -6.89
C LEU A 130 7.08 -10.40 -5.37
N ILE A 131 6.60 -11.54 -4.90
CA ILE A 131 6.72 -11.95 -3.49
C ILE A 131 7.40 -13.31 -3.37
N THR A 132 7.74 -13.69 -2.14
CA THR A 132 8.19 -15.04 -1.80
C THR A 132 7.14 -15.71 -0.92
N ALA A 133 6.58 -16.82 -1.39
CA ALA A 133 5.64 -17.62 -0.63
C ALA A 133 6.04 -19.10 -0.72
N ASN A 134 6.01 -19.81 0.39
CA ASN A 134 6.41 -21.22 0.50
C ASN A 134 7.82 -21.50 -0.07
N GLY A 135 8.74 -20.55 0.16
CA GLY A 135 10.13 -20.63 -0.32
C GLY A 135 10.30 -20.44 -1.85
N LYS A 136 9.25 -20.03 -2.55
CA LYS A 136 9.26 -19.81 -4.02
C LYS A 136 8.88 -18.38 -4.36
N LYS A 137 9.38 -17.91 -5.49
CA LYS A 137 8.95 -16.63 -6.06
C LYS A 137 7.57 -16.78 -6.69
N VAL A 138 6.65 -15.89 -6.31
CA VAL A 138 5.28 -15.83 -6.79
C VAL A 138 5.05 -14.44 -7.37
N ILE A 139 4.52 -14.40 -8.59
CA ILE A 139 4.10 -13.15 -9.24
C ILE A 139 2.66 -12.89 -8.82
N VAL A 140 2.41 -11.76 -8.20
CA VAL A 140 1.09 -11.20 -7.89
C VAL A 140 0.71 -10.26 -9.01
N THR A 141 -0.45 -10.43 -9.61
CA THR A 141 -0.90 -9.64 -10.77
C THR A 141 -2.23 -8.95 -10.50
N GLY A 142 -2.35 -7.70 -10.90
CA GLY A 142 -3.62 -6.96 -10.89
C GLY A 142 -3.71 -5.98 -12.07
N MET A 143 -4.90 -5.41 -12.28
CA MET A 143 -5.13 -4.34 -13.26
C MET A 143 -4.83 -3.00 -12.60
N LYS A 144 -3.84 -2.28 -13.11
CA LYS A 144 -3.40 -0.97 -12.61
C LYS A 144 -4.12 0.15 -13.36
N TYR A 145 -4.96 0.88 -12.62
CA TYR A 145 -5.53 2.15 -13.03
C TYR A 145 -4.55 3.26 -12.66
N LYS A 146 -3.74 3.73 -13.61
CA LYS A 146 -2.74 4.78 -13.40
C LYS A 146 -3.29 6.13 -13.83
N CYS A 147 -3.13 7.12 -12.95
CA CYS A 147 -3.63 8.48 -13.14
C CYS A 147 -2.56 9.51 -12.83
N TYR A 148 -2.75 10.69 -13.42
CA TYR A 148 -2.01 11.90 -13.13
C TYR A 148 -2.91 12.91 -12.42
N LEU A 149 -2.36 13.66 -11.47
CA LEU A 149 -3.01 14.75 -10.76
C LEU A 149 -2.36 16.08 -11.18
N PRO A 150 -2.92 16.81 -12.16
CA PRO A 150 -2.30 17.99 -12.75
C PRO A 150 -2.02 19.11 -11.73
N GLU A 151 -2.94 19.29 -10.79
CA GLU A 151 -2.88 20.38 -9.81
C GLU A 151 -1.65 20.27 -8.87
N GLU A 152 -1.16 19.04 -8.65
CA GLU A 152 -0.05 18.74 -7.74
C GLU A 152 1.20 18.26 -8.48
N ASP A 153 1.12 18.06 -9.80
CA ASP A 153 2.17 17.43 -10.62
C ASP A 153 2.63 16.09 -10.04
N THR A 154 1.65 15.24 -9.68
CA THR A 154 1.90 13.94 -9.05
C THR A 154 1.12 12.82 -9.74
N TRP A 155 1.55 11.60 -9.48
CA TRP A 155 0.89 10.39 -9.96
C TRP A 155 0.18 9.67 -8.83
N ALA A 156 -0.92 8.99 -9.19
CA ALA A 156 -1.63 8.09 -8.33
C ALA A 156 -2.05 6.84 -9.11
N TRP A 157 -2.24 5.73 -8.41
CA TRP A 157 -2.80 4.51 -9.01
C TRP A 157 -3.53 3.64 -8.01
N VAL A 158 -4.48 2.90 -8.53
CA VAL A 158 -5.12 1.79 -7.84
C VAL A 158 -4.89 0.52 -8.65
N ILE A 159 -4.48 -0.56 -8.01
CA ILE A 159 -4.32 -1.87 -8.62
C ILE A 159 -5.39 -2.79 -8.06
N VAL A 160 -6.23 -3.32 -8.95
CA VAL A 160 -7.31 -4.24 -8.60
C VAL A 160 -6.91 -5.65 -9.01
N GLY A 161 -6.86 -6.54 -8.05
CA GLY A 161 -6.50 -7.93 -8.23
C GLY A 161 -7.68 -8.84 -8.61
N PRO A 162 -7.44 -10.15 -8.65
CA PRO A 162 -8.49 -11.16 -8.70
C PRO A 162 -9.50 -10.95 -7.57
N GLU A 163 -10.71 -11.48 -7.73
CA GLU A 163 -11.82 -11.37 -6.77
C GLU A 163 -12.18 -9.90 -6.43
N GLU A 164 -11.87 -8.97 -7.36
CA GLU A 164 -12.19 -7.54 -7.22
C GLU A 164 -11.53 -6.86 -5.99
N LYS A 165 -10.43 -7.43 -5.48
CA LYS A 165 -9.73 -6.90 -4.31
C LYS A 165 -8.77 -5.78 -4.69
N ILE A 166 -8.75 -4.71 -3.89
CA ILE A 166 -7.72 -3.68 -4.01
C ILE A 166 -6.43 -4.26 -3.43
N ILE A 167 -5.43 -4.42 -4.29
CA ILE A 167 -4.11 -4.94 -3.88
C ILE A 167 -3.06 -3.85 -3.72
N THR A 168 -3.24 -2.70 -4.37
CA THR A 168 -2.35 -1.56 -4.14
C THR A 168 -3.09 -0.26 -4.42
N PHE A 169 -2.81 0.75 -3.60
CA PHE A 169 -3.12 2.15 -3.85
C PHE A 169 -1.90 2.99 -3.47
N GLU A 170 -1.52 3.93 -4.28
CA GLU A 170 -0.53 4.96 -3.94
C GLU A 170 -0.93 6.29 -4.57
N GLN A 171 -0.63 7.39 -3.87
CA GLN A 171 -0.85 8.76 -4.34
C GLN A 171 0.32 9.67 -4.00
N ARG A 172 0.29 10.91 -4.54
CA ARG A 172 1.34 11.93 -4.37
C ARG A 172 2.72 11.45 -4.81
N ILE A 173 2.76 10.63 -5.84
CA ILE A 173 4.00 10.09 -6.37
C ILE A 173 4.65 11.09 -7.31
N LYS A 174 5.77 11.66 -6.92
CA LYS A 174 6.61 12.52 -7.75
C LYS A 174 7.45 11.67 -8.69
N TRP A 175 7.53 12.12 -9.95
CA TRP A 175 8.24 11.38 -11.00
C TRP A 175 8.95 12.32 -11.96
N GLU A 176 10.29 12.20 -12.04
CA GLU A 176 11.12 12.94 -12.97
C GLU A 176 12.21 12.01 -13.50
N GLY A 177 12.05 11.50 -14.73
CA GLY A 177 12.94 10.47 -15.26
C GLY A 177 12.90 9.12 -14.52
N GLY A 178 12.27 9.08 -13.36
CA GLY A 178 12.10 7.96 -12.43
C GLY A 178 11.27 8.39 -11.24
N ARG A 179 10.87 7.42 -10.39
CA ARG A 179 10.13 7.73 -9.15
C ARG A 179 11.06 8.40 -8.15
N LEU A 180 10.68 9.58 -7.67
CA LEU A 180 11.37 10.34 -6.62
C LEU A 180 10.81 10.02 -5.22
N THR A 181 9.50 9.85 -5.10
CA THR A 181 8.82 9.52 -3.84
C THR A 181 9.29 8.19 -3.28
N GLU A 182 9.58 8.14 -2.01
CA GLU A 182 10.01 6.98 -1.25
C GLU A 182 8.99 5.82 -1.38
N LYS A 183 9.51 4.58 -1.38
CA LYS A 183 8.71 3.37 -1.62
C LYS A 183 8.51 2.55 -0.35
N TRP A 184 7.97 3.15 0.70
CA TRP A 184 7.85 2.49 2.02
C TRP A 184 6.94 1.25 2.04
N LEU A 185 6.11 1.07 1.02
CA LEU A 185 5.32 -0.15 0.83
C LEU A 185 6.09 -1.30 0.17
N HIS A 186 7.31 -1.04 -0.32
CA HIS A 186 8.18 -2.05 -0.92
C HIS A 186 9.25 -2.49 0.07
N ASP A 187 9.39 -3.77 0.26
CA ASP A 187 10.26 -4.39 1.26
C ASP A 187 11.74 -4.03 1.12
N ILE A 188 12.22 -3.83 -0.12
CA ILE A 188 13.60 -3.38 -0.38
C ILE A 188 13.88 -2.03 0.32
N TRP A 189 12.93 -1.11 0.30
CA TRP A 189 13.06 0.19 0.95
C TRP A 189 13.00 0.08 2.47
N LEU A 190 12.14 -0.78 3.00
CA LEU A 190 12.08 -1.06 4.44
C LEU A 190 13.40 -1.65 4.96
N ASP A 191 14.01 -2.57 4.20
CA ASP A 191 15.31 -3.14 4.56
C ASP A 191 16.44 -2.11 4.55
N MET A 192 16.48 -1.23 3.53
CA MET A 192 17.45 -0.11 3.49
C MET A 192 17.23 0.88 4.63
N GLY A 193 15.99 1.28 4.89
CA GLY A 193 15.66 2.22 5.96
C GLY A 193 15.99 1.71 7.37
N ASN A 194 16.04 0.40 7.56
CA ASN A 194 16.45 -0.22 8.83
C ASN A 194 17.96 -0.29 9.02
N LYS A 195 18.76 -0.10 7.95
CA LYS A 195 20.23 -0.12 7.99
C LYS A 195 20.87 1.27 8.15
N ILE A 196 20.06 2.34 8.00
CA ILE A 196 20.55 3.74 8.03
C ILE A 196 20.33 4.38 9.42
N ASN A 197 19.71 3.68 10.38
CA ASN A 197 19.48 4.15 11.75
C ASN A 197 20.39 3.47 12.76
#